data_243459c18b198e78d2758402c3b9f67a
#
_entry.id   243459c18b198e78d2758402c3b9f67a
#
_cell.length_a   1.000
_cell.length_b   1.000
_cell.length_c   1.000
_cell.angle_alpha   90.00
_cell.angle_beta   90.00
_cell.angle_gamma   90.00
#
_symmetry.space_group_name_H-M   'P 1'
#
loop_
_entity.id
_entity.type
_entity.pdbx_description
1 polymer ?
#
loop_
_entity_poly.entity_id
_entity_poly.type
_entity_poly.pdbx_seq_one_letter_code
_entity_poly.pdbx_strand_id
1 'polypeptide(L)'
;PKTGKSAGFDYGNKTFLTSDAGNKIQSPQFFKQSLKTLRSLSKALSRKVKGSNNYYRACRALARHHRKVARQRADWQWKLADELCREFDTLCFETLNLDGMKRLWGRKVSDHAFYQFMQILEQKCAKHGKKLVKISQWTATTKPCSDCGYPNQDLSLSDRQWTCPECGSHHDRDVNAAINIKRAGLAA
;
A
#
# COMPACT_ATOMS: atom_id res chain seq x y z
N PRO A 1 12.01 21.57 -7.25
CA PRO A 1 13.45 21.38 -7.19
C PRO A 1 13.80 19.88 -7.11
N LYS A 2 14.96 19.52 -7.69
CA LYS A 2 15.51 18.17 -7.55
C LYS A 2 16.14 18.02 -6.16
N THR A 3 15.90 16.89 -5.50
CA THR A 3 16.43 16.57 -4.17
C THR A 3 17.68 15.68 -4.22
N GLY A 4 17.92 15.01 -5.36
CA GLY A 4 18.97 14.00 -5.54
C GLY A 4 18.70 12.68 -4.80
N LYS A 5 17.55 12.57 -4.10
CA LYS A 5 17.23 11.42 -3.25
C LYS A 5 16.43 10.36 -4.00
N SER A 6 16.69 9.10 -3.68
CA SER A 6 15.92 7.94 -4.13
C SER A 6 15.48 7.09 -2.95
N ALA A 7 14.32 6.46 -3.04
CA ALA A 7 13.82 5.53 -2.01
C ALA A 7 13.16 4.29 -2.61
N GLY A 8 13.26 3.17 -1.92
CA GLY A 8 12.50 1.95 -2.16
C GLY A 8 11.40 1.79 -1.12
N PHE A 9 10.27 1.26 -1.55
CA PHE A 9 9.10 1.08 -0.69
C PHE A 9 8.55 -0.34 -0.84
N ASP A 10 8.44 -1.04 0.29
CA ASP A 10 7.71 -2.30 0.40
C ASP A 10 6.27 -2.03 0.84
N TYR A 11 5.30 -2.69 0.19
CA TYR A 11 3.89 -2.62 0.55
C TYR A 11 3.49 -3.76 1.47
N GLY A 12 2.94 -3.43 2.62
CA GLY A 12 2.53 -4.41 3.60
C GLY A 12 1.05 -4.35 4.00
N ASN A 13 0.54 -5.46 4.53
CA ASN A 13 -0.82 -5.53 5.05
C ASN A 13 -1.00 -4.87 6.43
N LYS A 14 0.03 -4.83 7.26
CA LYS A 14 0.00 -4.17 8.58
C LYS A 14 0.39 -2.71 8.46
N THR A 15 1.48 -2.46 7.77
CA THR A 15 2.02 -1.15 7.42
C THR A 15 1.68 -0.89 5.96
N PHE A 16 1.22 0.31 5.62
CA PHE A 16 0.88 0.62 4.23
C PHE A 16 2.12 0.65 3.34
N LEU A 17 3.17 1.36 3.77
CA LEU A 17 4.48 1.36 3.13
C LEU A 17 5.59 1.32 4.18
N THR A 18 6.65 0.58 3.91
CA THR A 18 7.92 0.62 4.65
C THR A 18 9.01 1.10 3.70
N SER A 19 9.75 2.15 4.07
CA SER A 19 10.86 2.67 3.26
C SER A 19 12.16 1.94 3.54
N ASP A 20 13.13 2.05 2.63
CA ASP A 20 14.50 1.58 2.80
C ASP A 20 15.25 2.24 3.97
N ALA A 21 14.80 3.40 4.43
CA ALA A 21 15.29 4.07 5.64
C ALA A 21 14.61 3.58 6.93
N GLY A 22 13.71 2.60 6.86
CA GLY A 22 12.98 2.06 8.02
C GLY A 22 11.73 2.84 8.44
N ASN A 23 11.35 3.90 7.71
CA ASN A 23 10.13 4.65 8.01
C ASN A 23 8.89 3.82 7.66
N LYS A 24 7.94 3.74 8.60
CA LYS A 24 6.71 2.95 8.47
C LYS A 24 5.49 3.85 8.38
N ILE A 25 4.85 3.87 7.21
CA ILE A 25 3.65 4.67 6.93
C ILE A 25 2.41 3.80 7.16
N GLN A 26 1.55 4.24 8.08
CA GLN A 26 0.31 3.53 8.43
C GLN A 26 -0.88 4.04 7.62
N SER A 27 -1.73 3.12 7.14
CA SER A 27 -3.01 3.51 6.55
C SER A 27 -4.01 3.86 7.64
N PRO A 28 -4.78 4.96 7.50
CA PRO A 28 -5.84 5.32 8.44
C PRO A 28 -7.00 4.30 8.52
N GLN A 29 -7.09 3.33 7.61
CA GLN A 29 -8.12 2.28 7.59
C GLN A 29 -9.56 2.83 7.63
N PHE A 30 -9.88 3.81 6.81
CA PHE A 30 -11.17 4.51 6.79
C PHE A 30 -12.37 3.59 6.63
N PHE A 31 -12.25 2.54 5.81
CA PHE A 31 -13.31 1.55 5.64
C PHE A 31 -13.57 0.77 6.93
N LYS A 32 -12.51 0.30 7.60
CA LYS A 32 -12.60 -0.42 8.88
C LYS A 32 -13.28 0.45 9.94
N GLN A 33 -12.91 1.73 10.05
CA GLN A 33 -13.53 2.67 10.99
C GLN A 33 -15.02 2.89 10.69
N SER A 34 -15.40 2.84 9.41
CA SER A 34 -16.79 3.04 8.95
C SER A 34 -17.66 1.79 8.99
N LEU A 35 -17.12 0.60 9.27
CA LEU A 35 -17.86 -0.68 9.17
C LEU A 35 -19.15 -0.72 9.99
N LYS A 36 -19.15 -0.18 11.22
CA LYS A 36 -20.36 -0.16 12.08
C LYS A 36 -21.48 0.62 11.41
N THR A 37 -21.18 1.82 10.93
CA THR A 37 -22.16 2.68 10.24
C THR A 37 -22.64 2.07 8.93
N LEU A 38 -21.72 1.52 8.11
CA LEU A 38 -22.06 0.86 6.85
C LEU A 38 -23.01 -0.33 7.07
N ARG A 39 -22.75 -1.16 8.08
CA ARG A 39 -23.61 -2.30 8.44
C ARG A 39 -25.00 -1.82 8.88
N SER A 40 -25.08 -0.75 9.69
CA SER A 40 -26.36 -0.17 10.13
C SER A 40 -27.16 0.35 8.94
N LEU A 41 -26.54 1.12 8.05
CA LEU A 41 -27.18 1.65 6.85
C LEU A 41 -27.62 0.54 5.89
N SER A 42 -26.80 -0.49 5.70
CA SER A 42 -27.15 -1.66 4.88
C SER A 42 -28.34 -2.43 5.47
N LYS A 43 -28.35 -2.66 6.79
CA LYS A 43 -29.49 -3.29 7.48
C LYS A 43 -30.75 -2.43 7.42
N ALA A 44 -30.62 -1.10 7.51
CA ALA A 44 -31.76 -0.20 7.34
C ALA A 44 -32.34 -0.28 5.91
N LEU A 45 -31.47 -0.34 4.90
CA LEU A 45 -31.86 -0.53 3.51
C LEU A 45 -32.59 -1.84 3.25
N SER A 46 -32.05 -2.98 3.77
CA SER A 46 -32.64 -4.31 3.55
C SER A 46 -34.06 -4.47 4.11
N ARG A 47 -34.46 -3.60 5.05
CA ARG A 47 -35.79 -3.60 5.66
C ARG A 47 -36.81 -2.72 4.91
N LYS A 48 -36.42 -2.08 3.81
CA LYS A 48 -37.31 -1.20 3.03
C LYS A 48 -37.94 -1.95 1.88
N VAL A 49 -39.18 -1.61 1.59
CA VAL A 49 -39.89 -2.12 0.40
C VAL A 49 -39.19 -1.58 -0.85
N LYS A 50 -38.69 -2.50 -1.68
CA LYS A 50 -37.96 -2.18 -2.90
C LYS A 50 -38.83 -1.30 -3.82
N GLY A 51 -38.27 -0.21 -4.34
CA GLY A 51 -38.98 0.75 -5.19
C GLY A 51 -39.75 1.86 -4.44
N SER A 52 -39.88 1.77 -3.11
CA SER A 52 -40.53 2.86 -2.35
C SER A 52 -39.63 4.09 -2.19
N ASN A 53 -40.22 5.25 -1.92
CA ASN A 53 -39.46 6.48 -1.63
C ASN A 53 -38.49 6.30 -0.45
N ASN A 54 -38.88 5.53 0.57
CA ASN A 54 -38.02 5.22 1.71
C ASN A 54 -36.85 4.31 1.34
N TYR A 55 -37.03 3.38 0.40
CA TYR A 55 -35.96 2.58 -0.18
C TYR A 55 -34.92 3.47 -0.87
N TYR A 56 -35.34 4.38 -1.74
CA TYR A 56 -34.42 5.28 -2.44
C TYR A 56 -33.71 6.24 -1.50
N ARG A 57 -34.37 6.70 -0.43
CA ARG A 57 -33.70 7.49 0.63
C ARG A 57 -32.61 6.70 1.33
N ALA A 58 -32.86 5.43 1.67
CA ALA A 58 -31.88 4.54 2.30
C ALA A 58 -30.72 4.22 1.37
N CYS A 59 -30.98 3.97 0.06
CA CYS A 59 -29.92 3.79 -0.95
C CYS A 59 -29.00 5.01 -1.01
N ARG A 60 -29.58 6.21 -1.08
CA ARG A 60 -28.82 7.49 -1.10
C ARG A 60 -27.97 7.67 0.16
N ALA A 61 -28.50 7.32 1.34
CA ALA A 61 -27.76 7.41 2.60
C ALA A 61 -26.56 6.47 2.60
N LEU A 62 -26.74 5.20 2.22
CA LEU A 62 -25.67 4.22 2.12
C LEU A 62 -24.61 4.65 1.07
N ALA A 63 -25.04 5.06 -0.12
CA ALA A 63 -24.15 5.54 -1.18
C ALA A 63 -23.33 6.77 -0.78
N ARG A 64 -23.95 7.73 -0.06
CA ARG A 64 -23.23 8.89 0.48
C ARG A 64 -22.15 8.49 1.46
N HIS A 65 -22.40 7.51 2.32
CA HIS A 65 -21.41 7.03 3.29
C HIS A 65 -20.25 6.30 2.61
N HIS A 66 -20.51 5.43 1.64
CA HIS A 66 -19.44 4.80 0.82
C HIS A 66 -18.60 5.86 0.11
N ARG A 67 -19.22 6.87 -0.47
CA ARG A 67 -18.53 7.97 -1.15
C ARG A 67 -17.66 8.79 -0.20
N LYS A 68 -18.14 9.03 1.04
CA LYS A 68 -17.34 9.69 2.09
C LYS A 68 -16.05 8.91 2.37
N VAL A 69 -16.15 7.59 2.59
CA VAL A 69 -14.99 6.73 2.86
C VAL A 69 -14.01 6.74 1.67
N ALA A 70 -14.52 6.62 0.45
CA ALA A 70 -13.69 6.65 -0.75
C ALA A 70 -12.94 7.99 -0.92
N ARG A 71 -13.61 9.13 -0.63
CA ARG A 71 -13.01 10.46 -0.70
C ARG A 71 -11.95 10.68 0.38
N GLN A 72 -12.21 10.24 1.62
CA GLN A 72 -11.23 10.33 2.72
C GLN A 72 -9.95 9.55 2.38
N ARG A 73 -10.09 8.34 1.81
CA ARG A 73 -8.95 7.53 1.38
C ARG A 73 -8.20 8.21 0.24
N ALA A 74 -8.90 8.68 -0.78
CA ALA A 74 -8.27 9.38 -1.91
C ALA A 74 -7.52 10.63 -1.45
N ASP A 75 -8.11 11.47 -0.60
CA ASP A 75 -7.45 12.67 -0.05
C ASP A 75 -6.15 12.33 0.68
N TRP A 76 -6.18 11.29 1.53
CA TRP A 76 -4.99 10.82 2.21
C TRP A 76 -3.93 10.30 1.23
N GLN A 77 -4.31 9.53 0.23
CA GLN A 77 -3.39 9.02 -0.79
C GLN A 77 -2.76 10.14 -1.63
N TRP A 78 -3.54 11.18 -1.97
CA TRP A 78 -3.04 12.35 -2.69
C TRP A 78 -2.01 13.13 -1.86
N LYS A 79 -2.26 13.31 -0.56
CA LYS A 79 -1.33 13.96 0.37
C LYS A 79 -0.03 13.16 0.50
N LEU A 80 -0.14 11.85 0.73
CA LEU A 80 1.02 10.97 0.82
C LEU A 80 1.85 10.97 -0.46
N ALA A 81 1.22 10.87 -1.63
CA ALA A 81 1.92 10.92 -2.91
C ALA A 81 2.64 12.26 -3.12
N ASP A 82 2.04 13.37 -2.68
CA ASP A 82 2.66 14.70 -2.74
C ASP A 82 3.89 14.80 -1.81
N GLU A 83 3.79 14.28 -0.59
CA GLU A 83 4.90 14.23 0.38
C GLU A 83 6.08 13.41 -0.18
N LEU A 84 5.82 12.21 -0.72
CA LEU A 84 6.85 11.37 -1.31
C LEU A 84 7.51 12.04 -2.54
N CYS A 85 6.73 12.71 -3.40
CA CYS A 85 7.29 13.44 -4.56
C CYS A 85 8.07 14.71 -4.17
N ARG A 86 7.82 15.30 -2.99
CA ARG A 86 8.64 16.41 -2.48
C ARG A 86 9.97 15.91 -1.93
N GLU A 87 9.97 14.75 -1.30
CA GLU A 87 11.15 14.22 -0.63
C GLU A 87 12.10 13.50 -1.58
N PHE A 88 11.58 12.79 -2.59
CA PHE A 88 12.37 11.92 -3.46
C PHE A 88 12.23 12.30 -4.94
N ASP A 89 13.32 12.14 -5.70
CA ASP A 89 13.34 12.27 -7.15
C ASP A 89 13.06 10.95 -7.87
N THR A 90 13.45 9.82 -7.24
CA THR A 90 13.20 8.48 -7.74
C THR A 90 12.54 7.64 -6.65
N LEU A 91 11.40 7.05 -6.99
CA LEU A 91 10.59 6.21 -6.12
C LEU A 91 10.51 4.81 -6.73
N CYS A 92 10.99 3.80 -6.01
CA CYS A 92 11.02 2.41 -6.46
C CYS A 92 9.97 1.59 -5.70
N PHE A 93 9.13 0.87 -6.45
CA PHE A 93 8.07 0.01 -5.91
C PHE A 93 8.09 -1.35 -6.60
N GLU A 94 7.55 -2.36 -5.93
CA GLU A 94 7.28 -3.66 -6.52
C GLU A 94 5.93 -3.67 -7.22
N THR A 95 5.83 -4.35 -8.37
CA THR A 95 4.55 -4.65 -9.01
C THR A 95 3.87 -5.79 -8.27
N LEU A 96 2.69 -5.54 -7.68
CA LEU A 96 1.99 -6.51 -6.84
C LEU A 96 0.92 -7.29 -7.60
N ASN A 97 0.79 -8.58 -7.29
CA ASN A 97 -0.37 -9.38 -7.66
C ASN A 97 -1.53 -9.12 -6.67
N LEU A 98 -2.23 -8.00 -6.88
CA LEU A 98 -3.32 -7.59 -5.98
C LEU A 98 -4.51 -8.55 -5.98
N ASP A 99 -4.75 -9.28 -7.05
CA ASP A 99 -5.87 -10.23 -7.11
C ASP A 99 -5.57 -11.48 -6.29
N GLY A 100 -4.32 -11.98 -6.31
CA GLY A 100 -3.87 -13.02 -5.39
C GLY A 100 -3.96 -12.58 -3.93
N MET A 101 -3.54 -11.35 -3.63
CA MET A 101 -3.62 -10.79 -2.27
C MET A 101 -5.06 -10.59 -1.78
N LYS A 102 -6.00 -10.22 -2.64
CA LYS A 102 -7.42 -10.07 -2.29
C LYS A 102 -8.05 -11.38 -1.83
N ARG A 103 -7.64 -12.52 -2.39
CA ARG A 103 -8.13 -13.85 -1.98
C ARG A 103 -7.80 -14.15 -0.50
N LEU A 104 -6.63 -13.74 -0.05
CA LEU A 104 -6.14 -14.00 1.32
C LEU A 104 -6.57 -12.90 2.31
N TRP A 105 -6.54 -11.63 1.91
CA TRP A 105 -6.73 -10.48 2.81
C TRP A 105 -7.73 -9.44 2.30
N GLY A 106 -8.74 -9.84 1.53
CA GLY A 106 -9.62 -9.02 0.71
C GLY A 106 -10.06 -7.67 1.29
N ARG A 107 -10.52 -7.62 2.55
CA ARG A 107 -10.98 -6.36 3.16
C ARG A 107 -9.84 -5.36 3.38
N LYS A 108 -8.67 -5.83 3.84
CA LYS A 108 -7.51 -4.96 4.07
C LYS A 108 -6.94 -4.42 2.77
N VAL A 109 -6.76 -5.30 1.77
CA VAL A 109 -6.28 -4.92 0.44
C VAL A 109 -7.23 -3.91 -0.21
N SER A 110 -8.55 -4.12 -0.05
CA SER A 110 -9.58 -3.19 -0.55
C SER A 110 -9.60 -1.87 0.21
N ASP A 111 -9.34 -1.86 1.53
CA ASP A 111 -9.27 -0.64 2.34
C ASP A 111 -8.02 0.18 2.00
N HIS A 112 -6.89 -0.47 1.77
CA HIS A 112 -5.67 0.20 1.34
C HIS A 112 -5.78 0.79 -0.07
N ALA A 113 -6.52 0.12 -0.98
CA ALA A 113 -6.69 0.50 -2.39
C ALA A 113 -5.35 0.86 -3.07
N PHE A 114 -4.35 0.00 -2.92
CA PHE A 114 -2.97 0.24 -3.37
C PHE A 114 -2.90 0.56 -4.88
N TYR A 115 -3.73 -0.11 -5.70
CA TYR A 115 -3.81 0.21 -7.12
C TYR A 115 -4.15 1.69 -7.37
N GLN A 116 -5.16 2.22 -6.65
CA GLN A 116 -5.52 3.65 -6.72
C GLN A 116 -4.35 4.55 -6.29
N PHE A 117 -3.65 4.17 -5.23
CA PHE A 117 -2.48 4.91 -4.77
C PHE A 117 -1.39 4.96 -5.84
N MET A 118 -1.09 3.84 -6.51
CA MET A 118 -0.10 3.80 -7.58
C MET A 118 -0.47 4.68 -8.77
N GLN A 119 -1.76 4.72 -9.16
CA GLN A 119 -2.24 5.63 -10.20
C GLN A 119 -2.08 7.11 -9.80
N ILE A 120 -2.39 7.44 -8.55
CA ILE A 120 -2.19 8.80 -8.01
C ILE A 120 -0.70 9.17 -8.01
N LEU A 121 0.14 8.25 -7.57
CA LEU A 121 1.59 8.46 -7.51
C LEU A 121 2.19 8.66 -8.90
N GLU A 122 1.75 7.89 -9.90
CA GLU A 122 2.14 8.10 -11.32
C GLU A 122 1.81 9.51 -11.80
N GLN A 123 0.57 9.97 -11.56
CA GLN A 123 0.15 11.32 -11.93
C GLN A 123 0.97 12.40 -11.22
N LYS A 124 1.28 12.20 -9.94
CA LYS A 124 2.11 13.12 -9.16
C LYS A 124 3.55 13.14 -9.64
N CYS A 125 4.15 11.98 -9.89
CA CYS A 125 5.50 11.88 -10.42
C CYS A 125 5.60 12.58 -11.80
N ALA A 126 4.67 12.33 -12.70
CA ALA A 126 4.62 12.99 -14.00
C ALA A 126 4.50 14.51 -13.86
N LYS A 127 3.61 15.00 -12.98
CA LYS A 127 3.42 16.44 -12.74
C LYS A 127 4.67 17.12 -12.18
N HIS A 128 5.41 16.44 -11.30
CA HIS A 128 6.57 17.01 -10.61
C HIS A 128 7.91 16.64 -11.27
N GLY A 129 7.90 15.96 -12.42
CA GLY A 129 9.12 15.52 -13.12
C GLY A 129 9.94 14.51 -12.28
N LYS A 130 9.27 13.64 -11.52
CA LYS A 130 9.88 12.61 -10.68
C LYS A 130 9.85 11.25 -11.40
N LYS A 131 10.81 10.38 -11.10
CA LYS A 131 10.88 9.02 -11.68
C LYS A 131 10.17 8.03 -10.77
N LEU A 132 9.16 7.35 -11.29
CA LEU A 132 8.54 6.20 -10.64
C LEU A 132 9.02 4.93 -11.34
N VAL A 133 9.70 4.06 -10.60
CA VAL A 133 10.21 2.78 -11.09
C VAL A 133 9.41 1.65 -10.47
N LYS A 134 8.87 0.78 -11.31
CA LYS A 134 8.16 -0.42 -10.88
C LYS A 134 8.99 -1.65 -11.25
N ILE A 135 9.51 -2.36 -10.26
CA ILE A 135 10.20 -3.63 -10.50
C ILE A 135 9.21 -4.77 -10.70
N SER A 136 9.65 -5.84 -11.34
CA SER A 136 8.82 -7.01 -11.57
C SER A 136 8.38 -7.69 -10.27
N GLN A 137 7.15 -8.19 -10.21
CA GLN A 137 6.65 -9.03 -9.10
C GLN A 137 7.44 -10.33 -8.91
N TRP A 138 8.23 -10.73 -9.89
CA TRP A 138 9.07 -11.93 -9.85
C TRP A 138 10.48 -11.66 -9.31
N THR A 139 10.83 -10.40 -9.09
CA THR A 139 12.10 -10.02 -8.49
C THR A 139 12.08 -10.43 -7.02
N ALA A 140 13.00 -11.30 -6.62
CA ALA A 140 13.10 -11.67 -5.21
C ALA A 140 13.60 -10.48 -4.38
N THR A 141 12.74 -9.95 -3.53
CA THR A 141 13.05 -8.78 -2.69
C THR A 141 13.09 -9.11 -1.20
N THR A 142 12.25 -10.05 -0.76
CA THR A 142 12.07 -10.38 0.67
C THR A 142 13.12 -11.34 1.21
N LYS A 143 13.45 -12.38 0.44
CA LYS A 143 14.36 -13.45 0.87
C LYS A 143 15.87 -13.12 0.78
N PRO A 144 16.35 -12.36 -0.23
CA PRO A 144 17.75 -11.99 -0.28
C PRO A 144 18.13 -11.03 0.85
N CYS A 145 19.26 -11.31 1.50
CA CYS A 145 19.86 -10.38 2.46
C CYS A 145 20.27 -9.09 1.75
N SER A 146 19.85 -7.95 2.26
CA SER A 146 20.22 -6.66 1.68
C SER A 146 21.71 -6.33 1.85
N ASP A 147 22.44 -6.99 2.74
CA ASP A 147 23.85 -6.70 2.96
C ASP A 147 24.76 -7.58 2.08
N CYS A 148 24.56 -8.90 2.09
CA CYS A 148 25.44 -9.83 1.37
C CYS A 148 24.80 -10.52 0.15
N GLY A 149 23.49 -10.38 -0.06
CA GLY A 149 22.76 -11.01 -1.17
C GLY A 149 22.37 -12.48 -0.94
N TYR A 150 22.75 -13.09 0.19
CA TYR A 150 22.41 -14.49 0.49
C TYR A 150 20.90 -14.72 0.50
N PRO A 151 20.35 -15.69 -0.27
CA PRO A 151 18.93 -15.97 -0.33
C PRO A 151 18.49 -16.86 0.85
N ASN A 152 17.91 -16.29 1.89
CA ASN A 152 17.37 -17.05 3.01
C ASN A 152 16.08 -17.79 2.60
N GLN A 153 16.23 -19.10 2.26
CA GLN A 153 15.10 -19.92 1.83
C GLN A 153 14.14 -20.28 2.97
N ASP A 154 14.63 -20.31 4.21
CA ASP A 154 13.87 -20.72 5.40
C ASP A 154 12.96 -19.60 5.94
N LEU A 155 13.10 -18.37 5.39
CA LEU A 155 12.32 -17.22 5.82
C LEU A 155 10.83 -17.41 5.50
N SER A 156 9.99 -17.48 6.55
CA SER A 156 8.56 -17.64 6.44
C SER A 156 7.82 -16.29 6.38
N LEU A 157 6.55 -16.31 5.96
CA LEU A 157 5.69 -15.10 5.93
C LEU A 157 5.38 -14.55 7.33
N SER A 158 5.51 -15.37 8.37
CA SER A 158 5.29 -14.96 9.76
C SER A 158 6.47 -14.20 10.35
N ASP A 159 7.69 -14.45 9.85
CA ASP A 159 8.91 -13.87 10.38
C ASP A 159 8.97 -12.39 10.05
N ARG A 160 9.13 -11.57 11.07
CA ARG A 160 9.22 -10.11 10.94
C ARG A 160 10.63 -9.61 11.06
N GLN A 161 11.44 -10.32 11.82
CA GLN A 161 12.86 -10.07 12.02
C GLN A 161 13.64 -11.36 11.81
N TRP A 162 14.81 -11.28 11.27
CA TRP A 162 15.67 -12.43 11.02
C TRP A 162 17.14 -12.02 10.97
N THR A 163 18.01 -12.98 11.25
CA THR A 163 19.45 -12.81 11.14
C THR A 163 19.96 -13.59 9.94
N CYS A 164 20.77 -12.96 9.12
CA CYS A 164 21.35 -13.62 7.95
C CYS A 164 22.31 -14.73 8.39
N PRO A 165 22.12 -15.99 7.96
CA PRO A 165 23.01 -17.07 8.36
C PRO A 165 24.42 -16.94 7.75
N GLU A 166 24.57 -16.20 6.66
CA GLU A 166 25.84 -16.02 5.96
C GLU A 166 26.68 -14.89 6.58
N CYS A 167 26.11 -13.67 6.72
CA CYS A 167 26.87 -12.50 7.17
C CYS A 167 26.56 -12.03 8.60
N GLY A 168 25.59 -12.66 9.28
CA GLY A 168 25.20 -12.30 10.65
C GLY A 168 24.39 -11.01 10.78
N SER A 169 24.10 -10.28 9.70
CA SER A 169 23.31 -9.04 9.76
C SER A 169 21.87 -9.31 10.21
N HIS A 170 21.36 -8.45 11.10
CA HIS A 170 19.98 -8.52 11.59
C HIS A 170 19.06 -7.59 10.81
N HIS A 171 17.95 -8.13 10.32
CA HIS A 171 17.02 -7.43 9.44
C HIS A 171 15.61 -7.38 10.00
N ASP A 172 14.95 -6.21 9.86
CA ASP A 172 13.49 -6.14 9.71
C ASP A 172 13.15 -6.56 8.28
N ARG A 173 12.25 -7.54 8.11
CA ARG A 173 11.95 -8.13 6.80
C ARG A 173 11.44 -7.12 5.79
N ASP A 174 10.54 -6.21 6.23
CA ASP A 174 9.91 -5.25 5.35
C ASP A 174 10.92 -4.14 4.95
N VAL A 175 11.84 -3.77 5.85
CA VAL A 175 12.96 -2.84 5.55
C VAL A 175 13.97 -3.49 4.60
N ASN A 176 14.36 -4.75 4.84
CA ASN A 176 15.22 -5.50 3.94
C ASN A 176 14.65 -5.57 2.52
N ALA A 177 13.33 -5.85 2.39
CA ALA A 177 12.65 -5.85 1.10
C ALA A 177 12.69 -4.47 0.42
N ALA A 178 12.43 -3.39 1.16
CA ALA A 178 12.48 -2.04 0.63
C ALA A 178 13.87 -1.64 0.12
N ILE A 179 14.96 -2.05 0.80
CA ILE A 179 16.34 -1.85 0.34
C ILE A 179 16.57 -2.59 -0.99
N ASN A 180 16.15 -3.85 -1.08
CA ASN A 180 16.30 -4.66 -2.29
C ASN A 180 15.45 -4.09 -3.45
N ILE A 181 14.23 -3.59 -3.18
CA ILE A 181 13.38 -2.90 -4.17
C ILE A 181 14.11 -1.66 -4.72
N LYS A 182 14.71 -0.85 -3.84
CA LYS A 182 15.48 0.33 -4.25
C LYS A 182 16.65 -0.05 -5.16
N ARG A 183 17.46 -1.04 -4.76
CA ARG A 183 18.61 -1.51 -5.56
C ARG A 183 18.18 -1.99 -6.93
N ALA A 184 17.19 -2.88 -6.98
CA ALA A 184 16.65 -3.38 -8.25
C ALA A 184 16.08 -2.26 -9.12
N GLY A 185 15.38 -1.30 -8.53
CA GLY A 185 14.79 -0.18 -9.25
C GLY A 185 15.81 0.84 -9.77
N LEU A 186 16.95 1.00 -9.10
CA LEU A 186 18.03 1.89 -9.57
C LEU A 186 18.92 1.23 -10.62
N ALA A 187 18.92 -0.10 -10.69
CA ALA A 187 19.66 -0.88 -11.69
C ALA A 187 18.86 -1.06 -13.01
N ALA A 188 17.56 -0.73 -13.04
CA ALA A 188 16.67 -0.81 -14.19
C ALA A 188 16.65 0.53 -14.96
#